data_d58694bc996524370322227948efdb20
#
_entry.id   d58694bc996524370322227948efdb20
#
_cell.length_a   1.000
_cell.length_b   1.000
_cell.length_c   1.000
_cell.angle_alpha   90.00
_cell.angle_beta   90.00
_cell.angle_gamma   90.00
#
_symmetry.space_group_name_H-M   'P 1'
#
loop_
_entity.id
_entity.type
_entity.pdbx_description
1 polymer ?
#
loop_
_entity_poly.entity_id
_entity_poly.type
_entity_poly.pdbx_seq_one_letter_code
_entity_poly.pdbx_strand_id
1 'polypeptide(L)'
;KWQISLFSYLFIVSIGFSNGFLVNYGWELFEHVTDARTASLGKATTAYNFGSPTSSLINPIFSLVLTPNVNLTHQSRFSGILNNDLAGFQFQRKGKPIQVNMLYEGIGQIPDTRNMLLDWGNDGQFGTNDPGEGNGILDEGERLDVDQLQFFSQHQIGIHGAFNHSFRDLPIGIGVKVLSYSLDNQFALGVGIDLGIVKKIYETNIGIVARNLPASGLIWENGTVEGTTPTVSVGIHQPLKLTKIPVSLHSMFNLDISTSNRHLDSQ
;
A
#
# COMPACT_ATOMS: atom_id res chain seq x y z
N LYS A 1 -26.44 16.64 17.42
CA LYS A 1 -25.25 17.21 18.13
C LYS A 1 -24.26 16.13 18.61
N TRP A 2 -24.70 14.93 19.00
CA TRP A 2 -23.80 13.87 19.49
C TRP A 2 -22.98 13.16 18.41
N GLN A 3 -23.46 13.12 17.18
CA GLN A 3 -22.76 12.42 16.07
C GLN A 3 -21.55 13.19 15.53
N ILE A 4 -21.54 14.52 15.64
CA ILE A 4 -20.36 15.33 15.26
C ILE A 4 -19.24 15.15 16.30
N SER A 5 -19.60 14.95 17.56
CA SER A 5 -18.64 14.70 18.65
C SER A 5 -17.86 13.39 18.48
N LEU A 6 -18.51 12.32 17.99
CA LEU A 6 -17.84 11.02 17.80
C LEU A 6 -16.81 11.06 16.66
N PHE A 7 -17.15 11.75 15.57
CA PHE A 7 -16.22 11.94 14.42
C PHE A 7 -15.03 12.82 14.80
N SER A 8 -15.28 13.88 15.58
CA SER A 8 -14.19 14.75 16.10
C SER A 8 -13.31 14.00 17.09
N TYR A 9 -13.85 13.09 17.90
CA TYR A 9 -13.08 12.27 18.83
C TYR A 9 -12.20 11.24 18.10
N LEU A 10 -12.73 10.58 17.07
CA LEU A 10 -11.95 9.65 16.22
C LEU A 10 -10.82 10.36 15.49
N PHE A 11 -11.05 11.59 15.01
CA PHE A 11 -10.03 12.38 14.33
C PHE A 11 -8.96 12.90 15.30
N ILE A 12 -9.32 13.29 16.52
CA ILE A 12 -8.39 13.74 17.54
C ILE A 12 -7.55 12.58 18.10
N VAL A 13 -8.14 11.39 18.23
CA VAL A 13 -7.41 10.18 18.65
C VAL A 13 -6.36 9.79 17.61
N SER A 14 -6.66 9.92 16.31
CA SER A 14 -5.69 9.62 15.24
C SER A 14 -4.50 10.60 15.22
N ILE A 15 -4.69 11.86 15.61
CA ILE A 15 -3.61 12.86 15.72
C ILE A 15 -2.74 12.60 16.97
N GLY A 16 -3.32 12.08 18.06
CA GLY A 16 -2.61 11.79 19.30
C GLY A 16 -1.63 10.63 19.24
N PHE A 17 -1.78 9.71 18.29
CA PHE A 17 -0.87 8.57 18.09
C PHE A 17 0.30 8.86 17.14
N SER A 18 0.43 10.07 16.61
CA SER A 18 1.45 10.44 15.63
C SER A 18 2.86 10.66 16.23
N ASN A 19 3.04 10.54 17.51
CA ASN A 19 4.34 10.74 18.16
C ASN A 19 5.06 9.41 18.43
N GLY A 20 5.93 9.02 17.51
CA GLY A 20 7.16 8.29 17.87
C GLY A 20 7.12 6.77 17.95
N PHE A 21 5.97 6.08 17.75
CA PHE A 21 5.89 4.63 17.87
C PHE A 21 5.47 3.88 16.59
N LEU A 22 5.08 4.56 15.54
CA LEU A 22 4.66 3.93 14.28
C LEU A 22 5.80 4.03 13.26
N VAL A 23 6.55 2.97 13.12
CA VAL A 23 7.44 2.78 11.97
C VAL A 23 6.54 2.52 10.78
N ASN A 24 6.65 3.38 9.76
CA ASN A 24 5.75 3.40 8.61
C ASN A 24 6.17 2.32 7.60
N TYR A 25 5.92 1.05 7.91
CA TYR A 25 6.23 -0.09 7.07
C TYR A 25 5.00 -1.00 6.88
N GLY A 26 5.03 -1.81 5.83
CA GLY A 26 4.16 -2.98 5.72
C GLY A 26 2.90 -2.83 4.88
N TRP A 27 2.52 -1.64 4.38
CA TRP A 27 1.30 -1.44 3.59
C TRP A 27 1.55 -1.02 2.15
N GLU A 28 2.79 -1.05 1.70
CA GLU A 28 3.19 -0.59 0.36
C GLU A 28 2.53 -1.40 -0.76
N LEU A 29 2.15 -2.66 -0.54
CA LEU A 29 1.43 -3.47 -1.52
C LEU A 29 0.21 -2.74 -2.10
N PHE A 30 -0.63 -2.13 -1.25
CA PHE A 30 -1.82 -1.40 -1.69
C PHE A 30 -1.51 -0.04 -2.33
N GLU A 31 -0.30 0.45 -2.17
CA GLU A 31 0.15 1.72 -2.76
C GLU A 31 0.89 1.52 -4.07
N HIS A 32 1.68 0.45 -4.18
CA HIS A 32 2.55 0.22 -5.34
C HIS A 32 1.89 -0.59 -6.45
N VAL A 33 1.08 -1.59 -6.10
CA VAL A 33 0.44 -2.46 -7.08
C VAL A 33 -0.81 -1.78 -7.64
N THR A 34 -0.82 -1.56 -8.93
CA THR A 34 -1.95 -0.94 -9.63
C THR A 34 -2.02 -1.44 -11.08
N ASP A 35 -3.14 -1.19 -11.75
CA ASP A 35 -3.24 -1.51 -13.18
C ASP A 35 -2.44 -0.52 -14.05
N ALA A 36 -2.10 -0.96 -15.28
CA ALA A 36 -1.25 -0.21 -16.20
C ALA A 36 -1.81 1.18 -16.55
N ARG A 37 -3.14 1.32 -16.62
CA ARG A 37 -3.80 2.60 -16.92
C ARG A 37 -3.64 3.59 -15.77
N THR A 38 -3.90 3.15 -14.56
CA THR A 38 -3.71 3.97 -13.35
C THR A 38 -2.26 4.37 -13.19
N ALA A 39 -1.32 3.43 -13.44
CA ALA A 39 0.12 3.71 -13.40
C ALA A 39 0.53 4.75 -14.45
N SER A 40 0.05 4.64 -15.70
CA SER A 40 0.38 5.58 -16.79
C SER A 40 -0.08 7.01 -16.53
N LEU A 41 -1.08 7.20 -15.68
CA LEU A 41 -1.62 8.51 -15.26
C LEU A 41 -1.03 9.00 -13.94
N GLY A 42 0.08 8.42 -13.48
CA GLY A 42 0.71 8.78 -12.22
C GLY A 42 -0.22 8.63 -11.01
N LYS A 43 -1.21 7.72 -11.09
CA LYS A 43 -2.29 7.53 -10.10
C LYS A 43 -3.18 8.77 -9.85
N ALA A 44 -3.14 9.77 -10.72
CA ALA A 44 -3.93 11.00 -10.59
C ALA A 44 -5.43 10.78 -10.86
N THR A 45 -6.01 9.68 -10.33
CA THR A 45 -7.35 9.19 -10.66
C THR A 45 -8.31 9.20 -9.47
N THR A 46 -7.98 9.92 -8.40
CA THR A 46 -8.84 10.02 -7.19
C THR A 46 -10.25 10.55 -7.49
N ALA A 47 -10.41 11.38 -8.52
CA ALA A 47 -11.69 11.94 -8.96
C ALA A 47 -12.23 11.30 -10.26
N TYR A 48 -11.57 10.30 -10.83
CA TYR A 48 -11.94 9.74 -12.14
C TYR A 48 -11.98 8.22 -12.14
N ASN A 49 -13.15 7.67 -12.52
CA ASN A 49 -13.37 6.22 -12.64
C ASN A 49 -13.27 5.79 -14.11
N PHE A 50 -12.35 4.88 -14.41
CA PHE A 50 -12.22 4.26 -15.74
C PHE A 50 -13.20 3.12 -16.00
N GLY A 51 -14.00 2.73 -15.02
CA GLY A 51 -14.84 1.53 -15.09
C GLY A 51 -14.08 0.22 -14.86
N SER A 52 -12.83 0.28 -14.38
CA SER A 52 -12.06 -0.90 -13.98
C SER A 52 -12.38 -1.30 -12.53
N PRO A 53 -12.43 -2.61 -12.21
CA PRO A 53 -12.56 -3.08 -10.83
C PRO A 53 -11.46 -2.54 -9.92
N THR A 54 -10.27 -2.30 -10.47
CA THR A 54 -9.10 -1.82 -9.74
C THR A 54 -9.18 -0.35 -9.34
N SER A 55 -10.11 0.42 -9.94
CA SER A 55 -10.32 1.84 -9.59
C SER A 55 -10.67 2.05 -8.12
N SER A 56 -11.30 1.05 -7.48
CA SER A 56 -11.63 1.13 -6.04
C SER A 56 -10.41 1.12 -5.11
N LEU A 57 -9.25 0.64 -5.57
CA LEU A 57 -7.99 0.76 -4.83
C LEU A 57 -7.55 2.22 -4.68
N ILE A 58 -7.92 3.07 -5.65
CA ILE A 58 -7.62 4.50 -5.59
C ILE A 58 -8.69 5.26 -4.82
N ASN A 59 -9.97 4.97 -5.11
CA ASN A 59 -11.09 5.57 -4.38
C ASN A 59 -12.25 4.56 -4.27
N PRO A 60 -12.61 4.09 -3.07
CA PRO A 60 -13.64 3.07 -2.86
C PRO A 60 -15.01 3.42 -3.44
N ILE A 61 -15.31 4.71 -3.64
CA ILE A 61 -16.58 5.16 -4.25
C ILE A 61 -16.77 4.61 -5.66
N PHE A 62 -15.70 4.24 -6.35
CA PHE A 62 -15.74 3.75 -7.72
C PHE A 62 -16.30 2.33 -7.86
N SER A 63 -16.63 1.67 -6.75
CA SER A 63 -17.40 0.42 -6.75
C SER A 63 -18.86 0.59 -7.23
N LEU A 64 -19.31 1.81 -7.58
CA LEU A 64 -20.67 2.10 -8.09
C LEU A 64 -20.96 1.58 -9.53
N VAL A 65 -20.01 1.00 -10.23
CA VAL A 65 -20.23 0.51 -11.60
C VAL A 65 -21.07 -0.76 -11.60
N LEU A 66 -22.09 -0.82 -12.47
CA LEU A 66 -23.11 -1.87 -12.45
C LEU A 66 -22.83 -3.09 -13.33
N THR A 67 -21.84 -3.02 -14.22
CA THR A 67 -21.51 -4.12 -15.14
C THR A 67 -20.45 -5.03 -14.55
N PRO A 68 -20.63 -6.38 -14.61
CA PRO A 68 -19.57 -7.32 -14.25
C PRO A 68 -18.31 -7.07 -15.08
N ASN A 69 -17.17 -7.03 -14.44
CA ASN A 69 -15.90 -6.77 -15.09
C ASN A 69 -14.76 -7.47 -14.34
N VAL A 70 -13.72 -7.86 -15.05
CA VAL A 70 -12.50 -8.48 -14.53
C VAL A 70 -11.30 -7.73 -15.10
N ASN A 71 -10.33 -7.47 -14.25
CA ASN A 71 -9.03 -6.91 -14.62
C ASN A 71 -7.92 -7.82 -14.09
N LEU A 72 -6.95 -8.15 -14.93
CA LEU A 72 -5.75 -8.89 -14.55
C LEU A 72 -4.53 -8.08 -14.97
N THR A 73 -3.60 -7.90 -14.07
CA THR A 73 -2.36 -7.17 -14.32
C THR A 73 -1.19 -7.92 -13.72
N HIS A 74 -0.13 -8.08 -14.48
CA HIS A 74 1.17 -8.57 -14.02
C HIS A 74 2.21 -7.48 -14.21
N GLN A 75 3.07 -7.28 -13.23
CA GLN A 75 4.19 -6.35 -13.27
C GLN A 75 5.44 -7.05 -12.79
N SER A 76 6.51 -6.94 -13.57
CA SER A 76 7.84 -7.38 -13.16
C SER A 76 8.74 -6.14 -13.06
N ARG A 77 9.40 -5.98 -11.93
CA ARG A 77 10.27 -4.85 -11.61
C ARG A 77 11.66 -5.33 -11.28
N PHE A 78 12.65 -4.43 -11.37
CA PHE A 78 14.05 -4.71 -11.04
C PHE A 78 14.56 -5.97 -11.74
N SER A 79 14.35 -6.05 -13.06
CA SER A 79 14.77 -7.18 -13.89
C SER A 79 14.22 -8.55 -13.45
N GLY A 80 12.99 -8.57 -12.92
CA GLY A 80 12.33 -9.82 -12.51
C GLY A 80 12.51 -10.22 -11.05
N ILE A 81 13.25 -9.43 -10.27
CA ILE A 81 13.44 -9.71 -8.83
C ILE A 81 12.13 -9.54 -8.07
N LEU A 82 11.38 -8.47 -8.36
CA LEU A 82 10.09 -8.18 -7.72
C LEU A 82 8.95 -8.42 -8.73
N ASN A 83 8.06 -9.33 -8.40
CA ASN A 83 6.88 -9.64 -9.20
C ASN A 83 5.60 -9.27 -8.46
N ASN A 84 4.72 -8.55 -9.16
CA ASN A 84 3.43 -8.12 -8.65
C ASN A 84 2.31 -8.61 -9.56
N ASP A 85 1.26 -9.16 -8.95
CA ASP A 85 0.05 -9.58 -9.64
C ASP A 85 -1.18 -8.90 -9.01
N LEU A 86 -2.10 -8.46 -9.86
CA LEU A 86 -3.35 -7.84 -9.46
C LEU A 86 -4.50 -8.48 -10.23
N ALA A 87 -5.48 -8.99 -9.50
CA ALA A 87 -6.74 -9.48 -10.05
C ALA A 87 -7.90 -8.68 -9.43
N GLY A 88 -8.60 -7.91 -10.26
CA GLY A 88 -9.76 -7.12 -9.87
C GLY A 88 -11.06 -7.72 -10.41
N PHE A 89 -12.08 -7.83 -9.56
CA PHE A 89 -13.39 -8.37 -9.87
C PHE A 89 -14.47 -7.37 -9.49
N GLN A 90 -15.42 -7.18 -10.38
CA GLN A 90 -16.62 -6.38 -10.12
C GLN A 90 -17.85 -7.20 -10.39
N PHE A 91 -18.75 -7.25 -9.42
CA PHE A 91 -20.01 -7.98 -9.50
C PHE A 91 -21.10 -7.31 -8.68
N GLN A 92 -22.33 -7.81 -8.80
CA GLN A 92 -23.46 -7.35 -8.00
C GLN A 92 -23.90 -8.42 -7.02
N ARG A 93 -24.19 -8.00 -5.80
CA ARG A 93 -24.84 -8.84 -4.78
C ARG A 93 -26.09 -8.13 -4.27
N LYS A 94 -27.25 -8.75 -4.46
CA LYS A 94 -28.56 -8.17 -4.08
C LYS A 94 -28.75 -6.76 -4.66
N GLY A 95 -28.38 -6.53 -5.92
CA GLY A 95 -28.49 -5.25 -6.60
C GLY A 95 -27.48 -4.18 -6.18
N LYS A 96 -26.56 -4.50 -5.26
CA LYS A 96 -25.47 -3.60 -4.85
C LYS A 96 -24.17 -3.99 -5.51
N PRO A 97 -23.45 -3.05 -6.15
CA PRO A 97 -22.14 -3.33 -6.74
C PRO A 97 -21.09 -3.51 -5.63
N ILE A 98 -20.22 -4.50 -5.84
CA ILE A 98 -19.08 -4.81 -4.98
C ILE A 98 -17.88 -4.97 -5.89
N GLN A 99 -16.75 -4.45 -5.48
CA GLN A 99 -15.45 -4.70 -6.09
C GLN A 99 -14.55 -5.44 -5.11
N VAL A 100 -13.84 -6.44 -5.61
CA VAL A 100 -12.84 -7.18 -4.85
C VAL A 100 -11.56 -7.20 -5.67
N ASN A 101 -10.46 -6.81 -5.05
CA ASN A 101 -9.13 -6.86 -5.65
C ASN A 101 -8.26 -7.79 -4.82
N MET A 102 -7.55 -8.67 -5.49
CA MET A 102 -6.52 -9.54 -4.92
C MET A 102 -5.18 -9.07 -5.45
N LEU A 103 -4.25 -8.82 -4.55
CA LEU A 103 -2.92 -8.31 -4.85
C LEU A 103 -1.89 -9.32 -4.34
N TYR A 104 -0.84 -9.51 -5.11
CA TYR A 104 0.32 -10.29 -4.71
C TYR A 104 1.58 -9.50 -5.02
N GLU A 105 2.55 -9.59 -4.13
CA GLU A 105 3.93 -9.14 -4.36
C GLU A 105 4.89 -10.16 -3.79
N GLY A 106 5.92 -10.50 -4.55
CA GLY A 106 6.89 -11.49 -4.13
C GLY A 106 8.30 -11.19 -4.61
N ILE A 107 9.26 -11.45 -3.72
CA ILE A 107 10.70 -11.47 -3.99
C ILE A 107 11.20 -12.85 -3.60
N GLY A 108 11.74 -13.59 -4.58
CA GLY A 108 12.43 -14.83 -4.33
C GLY A 108 13.94 -14.63 -4.21
N GLN A 109 14.61 -15.58 -3.60
CA GLN A 109 16.09 -15.65 -3.57
C GLN A 109 16.75 -14.38 -3.00
N ILE A 110 16.26 -13.88 -1.85
CA ILE A 110 16.95 -12.83 -1.09
C ILE A 110 18.15 -13.47 -0.41
N PRO A 111 19.40 -12.98 -0.67
CA PRO A 111 20.58 -13.55 -0.04
C PRO A 111 20.55 -13.39 1.49
N ASP A 112 20.74 -14.49 2.19
CA ASP A 112 20.92 -14.52 3.64
C ASP A 112 22.40 -14.62 3.98
N THR A 113 22.94 -13.55 4.48
CA THR A 113 24.37 -13.44 4.84
C THR A 113 24.64 -13.59 6.33
N ARG A 114 23.62 -13.86 7.14
CA ARG A 114 23.73 -13.90 8.62
C ARG A 114 24.72 -14.93 9.14
N ASN A 115 24.91 -16.03 8.40
CA ASN A 115 25.78 -17.12 8.82
C ASN A 115 27.10 -17.20 8.01
N MET A 116 27.38 -16.18 7.17
CA MET A 116 28.56 -16.19 6.31
C MET A 116 29.81 -15.68 7.00
N LEU A 117 29.68 -14.88 8.07
CA LEU A 117 30.83 -14.28 8.75
C LEU A 117 31.63 -15.37 9.48
N LEU A 118 32.91 -15.49 9.12
CA LEU A 118 33.90 -16.20 9.90
C LEU A 118 34.53 -15.19 10.87
N ASP A 119 33.83 -15.01 11.98
CA ASP A 119 34.16 -14.05 13.05
C ASP A 119 35.30 -14.60 13.91
N TRP A 120 36.50 -14.62 13.32
CA TRP A 120 37.70 -15.26 13.86
C TRP A 120 38.74 -14.24 14.33
N GLY A 121 38.40 -12.96 14.38
CA GLY A 121 39.27 -11.89 14.82
C GLY A 121 40.38 -11.52 13.83
N ASN A 122 41.30 -10.67 14.29
CA ASN A 122 42.33 -10.06 13.45
C ASN A 122 43.36 -11.06 12.93
N ASP A 123 43.61 -12.19 13.65
CA ASP A 123 44.56 -13.19 13.23
C ASP A 123 43.97 -14.24 12.25
N GLY A 124 42.61 -14.18 12.07
CA GLY A 124 41.86 -15.05 11.17
C GLY A 124 41.87 -16.54 11.57
N GLN A 125 42.09 -16.85 12.87
CA GLN A 125 42.06 -18.19 13.44
C GLN A 125 41.00 -18.31 14.50
N PHE A 126 40.14 -19.31 14.40
CA PHE A 126 39.05 -19.56 15.36
C PHE A 126 39.61 -19.99 16.74
N GLY A 127 39.10 -19.35 17.80
CA GLY A 127 39.33 -19.75 19.19
C GLY A 127 40.63 -19.25 19.80
N THR A 128 41.24 -18.21 19.23
CA THR A 128 42.45 -17.59 19.77
C THR A 128 42.17 -16.49 20.79
N ASN A 129 40.91 -16.02 20.88
CA ASN A 129 40.43 -14.90 21.71
C ASN A 129 41.21 -13.60 21.44
N ASP A 130 41.58 -13.37 20.21
CA ASP A 130 42.19 -12.13 19.78
C ASP A 130 41.16 -10.99 19.61
N PRO A 131 41.61 -9.74 19.49
CA PRO A 131 40.69 -8.63 19.30
C PRO A 131 39.84 -8.79 18.01
N GLY A 132 38.51 -8.64 18.17
CA GLY A 132 37.54 -8.77 17.08
C GLY A 132 36.80 -10.11 17.08
N GLU A 133 37.38 -11.20 17.60
CA GLU A 133 36.74 -12.53 17.57
C GLU A 133 35.40 -12.55 18.34
N GLY A 134 34.31 -13.00 17.66
CA GLY A 134 33.00 -13.17 18.24
C GLY A 134 32.21 -11.88 18.44
N ASN A 135 32.58 -10.77 17.81
CA ASN A 135 31.93 -9.48 17.96
C ASN A 135 30.74 -9.25 17.00
N GLY A 136 30.57 -10.11 15.98
CA GLY A 136 29.48 -10.03 14.99
C GLY A 136 29.67 -8.96 13.92
N ILE A 137 30.86 -8.37 13.80
CA ILE A 137 31.22 -7.32 12.84
C ILE A 137 32.34 -7.85 11.94
N LEU A 138 32.28 -7.59 10.67
CA LEU A 138 33.37 -7.93 9.74
C LEU A 138 34.56 -6.99 9.96
N ASP A 139 35.58 -7.47 10.64
CA ASP A 139 36.83 -6.75 10.94
C ASP A 139 37.93 -7.01 9.88
N GLU A 140 39.03 -6.25 9.99
CA GLU A 140 40.20 -6.44 9.12
C GLU A 140 40.84 -7.80 9.42
N GLY A 141 41.00 -8.62 8.39
CA GLY A 141 41.57 -9.99 8.52
C GLY A 141 40.50 -11.09 8.48
N GLU A 142 39.27 -10.77 8.73
CA GLU A 142 38.13 -11.70 8.66
C GLU A 142 37.61 -11.87 7.23
N ARG A 143 36.82 -12.92 7.03
CA ARG A 143 36.28 -13.26 5.72
C ARG A 143 34.87 -13.83 5.81
N LEU A 144 34.17 -13.82 4.68
CA LEU A 144 32.87 -14.44 4.51
C LEU A 144 33.04 -15.84 3.90
N ASP A 145 32.38 -16.82 4.51
CA ASP A 145 32.26 -18.17 3.94
C ASP A 145 31.11 -18.19 2.94
N VAL A 146 31.44 -18.19 1.65
CA VAL A 146 30.44 -18.15 0.56
C VAL A 146 29.63 -19.43 0.49
N ASP A 147 30.13 -20.55 1.02
CA ASP A 147 29.42 -21.83 1.04
C ASP A 147 28.27 -21.83 2.04
N GLN A 148 28.25 -20.88 2.98
CA GLN A 148 27.16 -20.67 3.95
C GLN A 148 26.06 -19.75 3.41
N LEU A 149 26.16 -19.23 2.20
CA LEU A 149 25.12 -18.40 1.60
C LEU A 149 23.82 -19.19 1.46
N GLN A 150 22.79 -18.70 2.14
CA GLN A 150 21.43 -19.21 2.03
C GLN A 150 20.53 -18.18 1.36
N PHE A 151 19.31 -18.57 1.08
CA PHE A 151 18.32 -17.67 0.46
C PHE A 151 16.99 -17.82 1.17
N PHE A 152 16.30 -16.69 1.34
CA PHE A 152 14.92 -16.66 1.81
C PHE A 152 14.04 -15.91 0.81
N SER A 153 12.75 -15.86 1.05
CA SER A 153 11.77 -15.19 0.21
C SER A 153 10.88 -14.27 1.01
N GLN A 154 10.32 -13.30 0.31
CA GLN A 154 9.27 -12.42 0.80
C GLN A 154 8.02 -12.59 -0.04
N HIS A 155 6.85 -12.68 0.61
CA HIS A 155 5.55 -12.75 -0.06
C HIS A 155 4.54 -11.87 0.66
N GLN A 156 3.80 -11.08 -0.10
CA GLN A 156 2.68 -10.30 0.38
C GLN A 156 1.43 -10.65 -0.41
N ILE A 157 0.33 -10.91 0.27
CA ILE A 157 -0.99 -11.15 -0.32
C ILE A 157 -1.97 -10.16 0.29
N GLY A 158 -2.55 -9.32 -0.55
CA GLY A 158 -3.55 -8.33 -0.16
C GLY A 158 -4.93 -8.65 -0.73
N ILE A 159 -5.96 -8.43 0.06
CA ILE A 159 -7.34 -8.44 -0.39
C ILE A 159 -7.95 -7.08 -0.07
N HIS A 160 -8.54 -6.44 -1.07
CA HIS A 160 -9.28 -5.20 -0.91
C HIS A 160 -10.72 -5.38 -1.38
N GLY A 161 -11.67 -5.20 -0.50
CA GLY A 161 -13.10 -5.19 -0.81
C GLY A 161 -13.66 -3.77 -0.76
N ALA A 162 -14.39 -3.33 -1.80
CA ALA A 162 -15.02 -2.02 -1.82
C ALA A 162 -16.52 -2.10 -2.10
N PHE A 163 -17.29 -1.31 -1.38
CA PHE A 163 -18.74 -1.17 -1.53
C PHE A 163 -19.19 0.25 -1.20
N ASN A 164 -20.42 0.58 -1.59
CA ASN A 164 -20.99 1.91 -1.40
C ASN A 164 -22.11 1.90 -0.37
N HIS A 165 -22.14 2.96 0.43
CA HIS A 165 -23.21 3.26 1.37
C HIS A 165 -23.65 4.71 1.22
N SER A 166 -24.95 4.98 1.28
CA SER A 166 -25.48 6.35 1.25
C SER A 166 -25.69 6.84 2.68
N PHE A 167 -25.06 7.95 3.01
CA PHE A 167 -25.25 8.63 4.27
C PHE A 167 -25.87 10.02 4.00
N ARG A 168 -27.13 10.23 4.41
CA ARG A 168 -27.88 11.48 4.16
C ARG A 168 -27.77 11.92 2.69
N ASP A 169 -28.10 11.00 1.77
CA ASP A 169 -28.07 11.19 0.32
C ASP A 169 -26.67 11.43 -0.30
N LEU A 170 -25.63 11.42 0.50
CA LEU A 170 -24.24 11.45 0.00
C LEU A 170 -23.72 10.02 -0.16
N PRO A 171 -23.37 9.58 -1.36
CA PRO A 171 -22.74 8.27 -1.56
C PRO A 171 -21.31 8.30 -1.01
N ILE A 172 -21.00 7.33 -0.16
CA ILE A 172 -19.67 7.11 0.42
C ILE A 172 -19.19 5.73 0.00
N GLY A 173 -17.97 5.66 -0.54
CA GLY A 173 -17.26 4.42 -0.78
C GLY A 173 -16.54 3.97 0.49
N ILE A 174 -16.68 2.69 0.82
CA ILE A 174 -15.99 2.05 1.94
C ILE A 174 -15.11 0.95 1.37
N GLY A 175 -13.81 1.01 1.66
CA GLY A 175 -12.83 0.00 1.33
C GLY A 175 -12.36 -0.71 2.60
N VAL A 176 -12.25 -2.04 2.54
CA VAL A 176 -11.67 -2.86 3.61
C VAL A 176 -10.48 -3.61 3.02
N LYS A 177 -9.35 -3.54 3.70
CA LYS A 177 -8.11 -4.19 3.31
C LYS A 177 -7.72 -5.25 4.32
N VAL A 178 -7.22 -6.37 3.82
CA VAL A 178 -6.56 -7.41 4.61
C VAL A 178 -5.22 -7.69 3.95
N LEU A 179 -4.16 -7.74 4.73
CA LEU A 179 -2.80 -8.04 4.28
C LEU A 179 -2.27 -9.25 5.04
N SER A 180 -1.71 -10.21 4.31
CA SER A 180 -0.87 -11.28 4.81
C SER A 180 0.54 -11.04 4.31
N TYR A 181 1.52 -11.02 5.20
CA TYR A 181 2.91 -10.78 4.89
C TYR A 181 3.77 -11.90 5.46
N SER A 182 4.60 -12.50 4.64
CA SER A 182 5.58 -13.50 5.01
C SER A 182 6.97 -13.03 4.60
N LEU A 183 7.92 -13.06 5.53
CA LEU A 183 9.32 -12.71 5.33
C LEU A 183 10.19 -13.73 6.06
N ASP A 184 10.96 -14.51 5.30
CA ASP A 184 11.73 -15.65 5.84
C ASP A 184 10.79 -16.59 6.63
N ASN A 185 11.05 -16.81 7.90
CA ASN A 185 10.25 -17.62 8.82
C ASN A 185 9.25 -16.79 9.64
N GLN A 186 9.08 -15.51 9.34
CA GLN A 186 8.17 -14.62 10.06
C GLN A 186 6.89 -14.39 9.26
N PHE A 187 5.77 -14.28 9.97
CA PHE A 187 4.47 -14.03 9.38
C PHE A 187 3.76 -12.88 10.08
N ALA A 188 3.03 -12.08 9.32
CA ALA A 188 2.21 -10.99 9.86
C ALA A 188 0.85 -10.91 9.17
N LEU A 189 -0.13 -10.40 9.92
CA LEU A 189 -1.47 -10.08 9.42
C LEU A 189 -1.82 -8.64 9.71
N GLY A 190 -2.53 -8.02 8.77
CA GLY A 190 -2.97 -6.64 8.92
C GLY A 190 -4.35 -6.38 8.35
N VAL A 191 -4.98 -5.31 8.86
CA VAL A 191 -6.28 -4.81 8.42
C VAL A 191 -6.26 -3.29 8.28
N GLY A 192 -7.04 -2.77 7.34
CA GLY A 192 -7.17 -1.33 7.11
C GLY A 192 -8.52 -0.97 6.52
N ILE A 193 -8.91 0.30 6.68
CA ILE A 193 -10.17 0.85 6.16
C ILE A 193 -9.87 2.12 5.38
N ASP A 194 -10.53 2.25 4.23
CA ASP A 194 -10.51 3.44 3.41
C ASP A 194 -11.92 4.01 3.25
N LEU A 195 -12.03 5.32 3.20
CA LEU A 195 -13.29 6.03 2.92
C LEU A 195 -13.08 6.98 1.75
N GLY A 196 -14.02 6.97 0.81
CA GLY A 196 -13.92 7.80 -0.38
C GLY A 196 -15.24 8.43 -0.81
N ILE A 197 -15.15 9.62 -1.37
CA ILE A 197 -16.27 10.34 -1.96
C ILE A 197 -15.86 10.97 -3.29
N VAL A 198 -16.81 11.12 -4.20
CA VAL A 198 -16.66 11.95 -5.41
C VAL A 198 -17.92 12.78 -5.58
N LYS A 199 -17.72 14.06 -5.83
CA LYS A 199 -18.80 15.00 -6.14
C LYS A 199 -18.55 15.67 -7.48
N LYS A 200 -19.55 15.64 -8.34
CA LYS A 200 -19.56 16.40 -9.58
C LYS A 200 -20.09 17.80 -9.34
N ILE A 201 -19.30 18.82 -9.72
CA ILE A 201 -19.68 20.25 -9.69
C ILE A 201 -19.52 20.77 -11.11
N TYR A 202 -20.66 21.06 -11.77
CA TYR A 202 -20.71 21.32 -13.20
C TYR A 202 -20.07 20.16 -14.00
N GLU A 203 -19.02 20.41 -14.77
CA GLU A 203 -18.30 19.38 -15.52
C GLU A 203 -17.07 18.83 -14.77
N THR A 204 -16.74 19.40 -13.62
CA THR A 204 -15.57 19.01 -12.80
C THR A 204 -15.97 17.96 -11.77
N ASN A 205 -15.21 16.87 -11.67
CA ASN A 205 -15.31 15.95 -10.55
C ASN A 205 -14.24 16.30 -9.50
N ILE A 206 -14.65 16.32 -8.24
CA ILE A 206 -13.75 16.47 -7.09
C ILE A 206 -13.87 15.18 -6.29
N GLY A 207 -12.74 14.51 -6.08
CA GLY A 207 -12.64 13.29 -5.29
C GLY A 207 -11.85 13.52 -4.02
N ILE A 208 -12.29 12.94 -2.92
CA ILE A 208 -11.55 12.91 -1.67
C ILE A 208 -11.54 11.47 -1.18
N VAL A 209 -10.38 11.01 -0.76
CA VAL A 209 -10.23 9.70 -0.13
C VAL A 209 -9.35 9.82 1.12
N ALA A 210 -9.80 9.19 2.21
CA ALA A 210 -9.01 8.99 3.40
C ALA A 210 -8.66 7.50 3.50
N ARG A 211 -7.37 7.18 3.50
CA ARG A 211 -6.84 5.81 3.53
C ARG A 211 -6.26 5.48 4.89
N ASN A 212 -6.24 4.18 5.17
CA ASN A 212 -5.60 3.61 6.35
C ASN A 212 -6.19 4.13 7.67
N LEU A 213 -7.53 4.17 7.76
CA LEU A 213 -8.27 4.71 8.91
C LEU A 213 -8.54 3.66 9.99
N PRO A 214 -8.52 4.03 11.29
CA PRO A 214 -7.91 5.26 11.86
C PRO A 214 -6.39 5.19 11.83
N ALA A 215 -5.82 4.00 11.73
CA ALA A 215 -4.46 3.59 11.38
C ALA A 215 -4.55 2.15 10.93
N SER A 216 -3.90 1.80 9.83
CA SER A 216 -3.77 0.40 9.43
C SER A 216 -2.63 -0.23 10.20
N GLY A 217 -2.82 -1.45 10.67
CA GLY A 217 -1.81 -2.16 11.47
C GLY A 217 -1.46 -3.51 10.89
N LEU A 218 -0.20 -3.88 11.01
CA LEU A 218 0.35 -5.19 10.71
C LEU A 218 0.92 -5.76 12.01
N ILE A 219 0.48 -6.96 12.37
CA ILE A 219 0.88 -7.64 13.61
C ILE A 219 1.68 -8.87 13.23
N TRP A 220 2.93 -8.93 13.65
CA TRP A 220 3.83 -10.04 13.46
C TRP A 220 3.65 -11.12 14.54
N GLU A 221 3.99 -12.36 14.23
CA GLU A 221 3.95 -13.49 15.19
C GLU A 221 4.80 -13.25 16.43
N ASN A 222 5.90 -12.50 16.29
CA ASN A 222 6.79 -12.15 17.40
C ASN A 222 6.23 -11.03 18.30
N GLY A 223 5.00 -10.54 18.03
CA GLY A 223 4.36 -9.47 18.78
C GLY A 223 4.72 -8.06 18.32
N THR A 224 5.60 -7.90 17.33
CA THR A 224 5.89 -6.58 16.74
C THR A 224 4.66 -6.04 16.04
N VAL A 225 4.35 -4.76 16.24
CA VAL A 225 3.26 -4.06 15.59
C VAL A 225 3.83 -2.95 14.71
N GLU A 226 3.55 -3.04 13.44
CA GLU A 226 3.84 -1.98 12.47
C GLU A 226 2.55 -1.26 12.11
N GLY A 227 2.60 0.03 11.92
CA GLY A 227 1.45 0.83 11.58
C GLY A 227 1.73 1.79 10.45
N THR A 228 0.70 2.07 9.67
CA THR A 228 0.78 3.11 8.66
C THR A 228 -0.13 4.26 9.01
N THR A 229 0.37 5.48 8.87
CA THR A 229 -0.39 6.68 9.19
C THR A 229 -1.51 6.91 8.16
N PRO A 230 -2.64 7.49 8.56
CA PRO A 230 -3.69 7.89 7.63
C PRO A 230 -3.17 8.85 6.58
N THR A 231 -3.63 8.67 5.34
CA THR A 231 -3.34 9.54 4.21
C THR A 231 -4.64 10.09 3.63
N VAL A 232 -4.68 11.38 3.35
CA VAL A 232 -5.81 12.03 2.66
C VAL A 232 -5.36 12.43 1.26
N SER A 233 -6.09 11.97 0.25
CA SER A 233 -5.88 12.38 -1.14
C SER A 233 -7.05 13.22 -1.62
N VAL A 234 -6.74 14.33 -2.28
CA VAL A 234 -7.72 15.18 -2.97
C VAL A 234 -7.40 15.17 -4.46
N GLY A 235 -8.40 14.82 -5.27
CA GLY A 235 -8.26 14.78 -6.72
C GLY A 235 -9.25 15.71 -7.42
N ILE A 236 -8.84 16.20 -8.58
CA ILE A 236 -9.69 16.97 -9.50
C ILE A 236 -9.59 16.34 -10.88
N HIS A 237 -10.75 16.16 -11.52
CA HIS A 237 -10.83 15.74 -12.92
C HIS A 237 -11.70 16.70 -13.69
N GLN A 238 -11.15 17.26 -14.77
CA GLN A 238 -11.82 18.21 -15.68
C GLN A 238 -11.79 17.66 -17.10
N PRO A 239 -12.94 17.25 -17.68
CA PRO A 239 -13.02 16.96 -19.10
C PRO A 239 -13.03 18.27 -19.91
N LEU A 240 -12.21 18.33 -20.94
CA LEU A 240 -12.13 19.44 -21.89
C LEU A 240 -12.57 18.92 -23.27
N LYS A 241 -13.69 19.40 -23.76
CA LYS A 241 -14.19 19.08 -25.11
C LYS A 241 -13.61 20.06 -26.12
N LEU A 242 -12.88 19.57 -27.10
CA LEU A 242 -12.36 20.38 -28.19
C LEU A 242 -13.42 20.45 -29.30
N THR A 243 -14.05 21.61 -29.45
CA THR A 243 -15.18 21.82 -30.38
C THR A 243 -14.86 21.60 -31.84
N LYS A 244 -13.60 21.71 -32.25
CA LYS A 244 -13.16 21.59 -33.65
C LYS A 244 -12.67 20.20 -34.06
N ILE A 245 -12.41 19.32 -33.10
CA ILE A 245 -11.91 17.95 -33.31
C ILE A 245 -12.68 17.01 -32.38
N PRO A 246 -13.02 15.77 -32.84
CA PRO A 246 -13.74 14.80 -32.00
C PRO A 246 -12.82 14.15 -30.96
N VAL A 247 -12.16 15.00 -30.15
CA VAL A 247 -11.22 14.60 -29.10
C VAL A 247 -11.66 15.18 -27.77
N SER A 248 -11.67 14.37 -26.74
CA SER A 248 -11.86 14.80 -25.35
C SER A 248 -10.53 14.72 -24.61
N LEU A 249 -10.12 15.81 -24.01
CA LEU A 249 -8.96 15.86 -23.13
C LEU A 249 -9.45 15.72 -21.67
N HIS A 250 -8.77 14.91 -20.89
CA HIS A 250 -9.08 14.73 -19.47
C HIS A 250 -7.90 15.22 -18.63
N SER A 251 -8.03 16.40 -18.02
CA SER A 251 -7.05 16.89 -17.05
C SER A 251 -7.32 16.29 -15.68
N MET A 252 -6.30 15.74 -15.04
CA MET A 252 -6.39 15.14 -13.72
C MET A 252 -5.26 15.65 -12.84
N PHE A 253 -5.58 15.93 -11.59
CA PHE A 253 -4.62 16.38 -10.58
C PHE A 253 -4.95 15.70 -9.25
N ASN A 254 -3.93 15.19 -8.55
CA ASN A 254 -4.04 14.68 -7.18
C ASN A 254 -3.06 15.40 -6.27
N LEU A 255 -3.48 15.59 -5.02
CA LEU A 255 -2.65 16.01 -3.91
C LEU A 255 -2.82 14.98 -2.79
N ASP A 256 -1.72 14.37 -2.37
CA ASP A 256 -1.68 13.43 -1.26
C ASP A 256 -1.06 14.11 -0.04
N ILE A 257 -1.74 14.02 1.10
CA ILE A 257 -1.33 14.59 2.37
C ILE A 257 -1.18 13.43 3.35
N SER A 258 0.02 13.21 3.85
CA SER A 258 0.31 12.20 4.88
C SER A 258 1.00 12.85 6.08
N THR A 259 0.82 12.24 7.25
CA THR A 259 1.45 12.67 8.50
C THR A 259 2.72 11.87 8.80
N SER A 260 3.29 11.19 7.79
CA SER A 260 4.53 10.45 7.98
C SER A 260 5.70 11.42 8.21
N ASN A 261 6.41 11.24 9.32
CA ASN A 261 7.65 12.00 9.64
C ASN A 261 8.84 11.55 8.76
N ARG A 262 8.64 11.37 7.46
CA ARG A 262 9.77 11.26 6.55
C ARG A 262 10.32 12.67 6.33
N HIS A 263 11.36 13.03 7.09
CA HIS A 263 12.13 14.22 6.79
C HIS A 263 12.72 14.06 5.38
N LEU A 264 12.56 15.09 4.56
CA LEU A 264 13.19 15.22 3.24
C LEU A 264 14.73 15.36 3.32
N ASP A 265 15.27 15.33 4.51
CA ASP A 265 16.69 15.61 4.79
C ASP A 265 17.60 14.36 4.69
N SER A 266 17.09 13.23 4.19
CA SER A 266 17.86 12.01 3.99
C SER A 266 17.98 11.62 2.52
N GLN A 267 18.37 12.57 1.66
CA GLN A 267 18.87 12.28 0.32
C GLN A 267 20.34 12.60 0.21
#